data_bce22888ec5c42124844f77df2c811e0
#
_entry.id   bce22888ec5c42124844f77df2c811e0
#
_cell.length_a   1.000
_cell.length_b   1.000
_cell.length_c   1.000
_cell.angle_alpha   90.00
_cell.angle_beta   90.00
_cell.angle_gamma   90.00
#
_symmetry.space_group_name_H-M   'P 1'
#
loop_
_entity.id
_entity.type
_entity.pdbx_description
1 polymer ?
#
loop_
_entity_poly.entity_id
_entity_poly.type
_entity_poly.pdbx_seq_one_letter_code
_entity_poly.pdbx_strand_id
1 'polypeptide(L)' 'MKEKLVLSVLVDNESGVLQRVASLFSRRSYNISSLTVSETEDEKFSRMTIETQTEPENVRQIKAQLLKLEIVKKRNYQA' A
#
# COMPACT_ATOMS: atom_id res chain seq x y z
N MET A 1 -7.62 -16.49 -11.54
CA MET A 1 -6.59 -16.96 -10.59
C MET A 1 -5.93 -15.78 -9.92
N LYS A 2 -5.86 -15.81 -8.61
CA LYS A 2 -5.28 -14.71 -7.84
C LYS A 2 -3.76 -14.75 -7.87
N GLU A 3 -3.17 -13.57 -7.93
CA GLU A 3 -1.72 -13.42 -7.87
C GLU A 3 -1.34 -12.69 -6.59
N LYS A 4 -0.17 -12.99 -6.08
CA LYS A 4 0.39 -12.27 -4.96
C LYS A 4 1.01 -10.98 -5.48
N LEU A 5 0.62 -9.87 -4.88
CA LEU A 5 1.16 -8.55 -5.20
C LEU A 5 1.83 -7.98 -3.97
N VAL A 6 3.06 -7.55 -4.11
CA VAL A 6 3.79 -6.89 -3.03
C VAL A 6 4.04 -5.45 -3.43
N LEU A 7 3.57 -4.54 -2.60
CA LEU A 7 3.69 -3.11 -2.83
C LEU A 7 4.56 -2.49 -1.74
N SER A 8 5.51 -1.66 -2.15
CA SER A 8 6.33 -0.92 -1.21
C SER A 8 6.12 0.56 -1.50
N VAL A 9 5.65 1.29 -0.51
CA VAL A 9 5.36 2.71 -0.67
C VAL A 9 6.03 3.52 0.43
N LEU A 10 6.43 4.73 0.09
CA LEU A 10 6.94 5.70 1.05
C LEU A 10 5.78 6.62 1.41
N VAL A 11 5.49 6.71 2.71
CA VAL A 11 4.34 7.48 3.19
C VAL A 11 4.79 8.47 4.25
N ASP A 12 3.98 9.49 4.46
CA ASP A 12 4.22 10.43 5.55
C ASP A 12 4.14 9.71 6.88
N ASN A 13 5.06 10.02 7.78
CA ASN A 13 5.09 9.42 9.11
C ASN A 13 4.17 10.19 10.04
N GLU A 14 2.87 10.05 9.83
CA GLU A 14 1.83 10.72 10.60
C GLU A 14 0.86 9.69 11.14
N SER A 15 0.20 10.05 12.26
CA SER A 15 -0.82 9.17 12.80
C SER A 15 -1.98 9.03 11.83
N GLY A 16 -2.55 7.84 11.76
CA GLY A 16 -3.68 7.57 10.88
C GLY A 16 -3.32 7.15 9.47
N VAL A 17 -2.04 7.24 9.07
CA VAL A 17 -1.62 6.85 7.73
C VAL A 17 -1.91 5.38 7.46
N LEU A 18 -1.56 4.52 8.41
CA LEU A 18 -1.80 3.09 8.30
C LEU A 18 -3.28 2.78 8.08
N GLN A 19 -4.14 3.46 8.85
CA GLN A 19 -5.57 3.27 8.74
C GLN A 19 -6.12 3.73 7.40
N ARG A 20 -5.60 4.82 6.86
CA ARG A 20 -6.04 5.34 5.57
C ARG A 20 -5.72 4.38 4.45
N VAL A 21 -4.52 3.81 4.45
CA VAL A 21 -4.13 2.83 3.46
C VAL A 21 -4.94 1.55 3.60
N ALA A 22 -5.09 1.06 4.83
CA ALA A 22 -5.88 -0.13 5.09
C ALA A 22 -7.34 0.04 4.66
N SER A 23 -7.91 1.22 4.91
CA SER A 23 -9.28 1.52 4.52
C SER A 23 -9.48 1.48 3.01
N LEU A 24 -8.48 1.94 2.27
CA LEU A 24 -8.55 1.92 0.81
C LEU A 24 -8.73 0.49 0.30
N PHE A 25 -8.00 -0.45 0.90
CA PHE A 25 -8.12 -1.86 0.51
C PHE A 25 -9.44 -2.45 0.95
N SER A 26 -9.88 -2.13 2.19
CA SER A 26 -11.14 -2.64 2.72
C SER A 26 -12.34 -2.22 1.89
N ARG A 27 -12.39 -0.97 1.49
CA ARG A 27 -13.52 -0.45 0.73
C ARG A 27 -13.73 -1.18 -0.59
N ARG A 28 -12.66 -1.69 -1.16
CA ARG A 28 -12.72 -2.36 -2.45
C ARG A 28 -12.67 -3.87 -2.33
N SER A 29 -12.79 -4.36 -1.11
CA SER A 29 -12.77 -5.79 -0.83
C SER A 29 -11.49 -6.48 -1.29
N TYR A 30 -10.40 -5.75 -1.34
CA TYR A 30 -9.09 -6.34 -1.60
C TYR A 30 -8.58 -6.94 -0.30
N ASN A 31 -7.99 -8.12 -0.40
CA ASN A 31 -7.52 -8.84 0.75
C ASN A 31 -6.05 -8.52 1.02
N ILE A 32 -5.76 -8.02 2.22
CA ILE A 32 -4.37 -7.79 2.65
C ILE A 32 -3.89 -9.01 3.40
N SER A 33 -2.83 -9.63 2.91
CA SER A 33 -2.22 -10.78 3.57
C SER A 33 -1.22 -10.35 4.63
N SER A 34 -0.55 -9.23 4.39
CA SER A 34 0.46 -8.72 5.31
C SER A 34 0.61 -7.21 5.13
N LEU A 35 0.83 -6.52 6.23
CA LEU A 35 1.05 -5.09 6.22
C LEU A 35 2.10 -4.77 7.27
N THR A 36 3.23 -4.21 6.83
CA THR A 36 4.30 -3.84 7.74
C THR A 36 4.71 -2.40 7.50
N VAL A 37 5.17 -1.75 8.56
CA VAL A 37 5.65 -0.37 8.50
C VAL A 37 7.04 -0.33 9.11
N SER A 38 7.97 0.28 8.41
CA SER A 38 9.35 0.41 8.86
C SER A 38 9.78 1.86 8.85
N GLU A 39 10.64 2.21 9.78
CA GLU A 39 11.24 3.52 9.80
C GLU A 39 12.22 3.66 8.64
N THR A 40 12.42 4.90 8.22
CA THR A 40 13.45 5.22 7.22
C THR A 40 14.51 6.10 7.89
N GLU A 41 15.53 6.47 7.13
CA GLU A 41 16.53 7.39 7.62
C GLU A 41 15.95 8.79 7.85
N ASP A 42 14.88 9.12 7.15
CA ASP A 42 14.19 10.40 7.29
C ASP A 42 13.00 10.22 8.22
N GLU A 43 13.02 10.91 9.35
CA GLU A 43 11.95 10.82 10.34
C GLU A 43 10.58 11.23 9.82
N LYS A 44 10.54 11.96 8.72
CA LYS A 44 9.28 12.43 8.15
C LYS A 44 8.54 11.34 7.40
N PHE A 45 9.20 10.25 7.08
CA PHE A 45 8.64 9.21 6.22
C PHE A 45 8.80 7.83 6.83
N SER A 46 7.87 6.97 6.45
CA SER A 46 7.94 5.55 6.77
C SER A 46 7.76 4.75 5.50
N ARG A 47 8.32 3.56 5.48
CA ARG A 47 8.14 2.61 4.38
C ARG A 47 7.08 1.60 4.77
N MET A 48 6.07 1.49 3.95
CA MET A 48 4.99 0.55 4.18
C MET A 48 5.04 -0.53 3.11
N THR A 49 5.05 -1.78 3.55
CA THR A 49 5.04 -2.93 2.65
C THR A 49 3.71 -3.66 2.79
N ILE A 50 3.01 -3.81 1.69
CA ILE A 50 1.68 -4.39 1.66
C ILE A 50 1.73 -5.63 0.76
N GLU A 51 1.30 -6.76 1.32
CA GLU A 51 1.13 -7.97 0.52
C GLU A 51 -0.36 -8.24 0.39
N THR A 52 -0.81 -8.44 -0.83
CA THR A 52 -2.20 -8.71 -1.11
C THR A 52 -2.30 -9.77 -2.19
N GLN A 53 -3.38 -10.53 -2.17
CA GLN A 53 -3.69 -11.49 -3.23
C GLN A 53 -4.90 -10.96 -3.97
N THR A 54 -4.78 -10.85 -5.28
CA THR A 54 -5.83 -10.25 -6.08
C THR A 54 -5.81 -10.82 -7.49
N GLU A 55 -6.93 -10.65 -8.18
CA GLU A 55 -6.99 -11.01 -9.58
C GLU A 55 -6.08 -10.08 -10.38
N PRO A 56 -5.40 -10.58 -11.44
CA PRO A 56 -4.49 -9.74 -12.21
C PRO A 56 -5.11 -8.45 -12.72
N GLU A 57 -6.37 -8.49 -13.05
CA GLU A 57 -7.09 -7.33 -13.57
C GLU A 57 -7.26 -6.21 -12.55
N ASN A 58 -7.16 -6.53 -11.25
CA ASN A 58 -7.29 -5.53 -10.21
C ASN A 58 -5.98 -4.81 -9.88
N VAL A 59 -4.86 -5.33 -10.35
CA VAL A 59 -3.54 -4.76 -10.01
C VAL A 59 -3.44 -3.30 -10.41
N ARG A 60 -3.89 -2.99 -11.62
CA ARG A 60 -3.84 -1.61 -12.12
C ARG A 60 -4.67 -0.67 -11.26
N GLN A 61 -5.85 -1.11 -10.84
CA GLN A 61 -6.72 -0.30 -10.00
C GLN A 61 -6.10 -0.04 -8.64
N ILE A 62 -5.49 -1.05 -8.04
CA ILE A 62 -4.85 -0.91 -6.75
C ILE A 62 -3.74 0.13 -6.82
N LYS A 63 -2.89 0.03 -7.84
CA LYS A 63 -1.81 0.99 -8.03
C LYS A 63 -2.33 2.41 -8.24
N ALA A 64 -3.37 2.55 -9.05
CA ALA A 64 -3.96 3.86 -9.32
C ALA A 64 -4.56 4.48 -8.08
N GLN A 65 -5.21 3.69 -7.23
CA GLN A 65 -5.81 4.20 -6.01
C GLN A 65 -4.75 4.66 -5.01
N LEU A 66 -3.65 3.92 -4.91
CA LEU A 66 -2.55 4.33 -4.04
C LEU A 66 -1.95 5.66 -4.48
N LEU A 67 -1.86 5.88 -5.79
CA LEU A 67 -1.35 7.13 -6.33
C LEU A 67 -2.16 8.35 -5.95
N LYS A 68 -3.47 8.14 -5.70
CA LYS A 68 -4.36 9.24 -5.35
C LYS A 68 -4.23 9.69 -3.91
N LEU A 69 -3.58 8.91 -3.07
CA LEU A 69 -3.39 9.28 -1.67
C LEU A 69 -2.23 10.26 -1.56
N GLU A 70 -2.51 11.42 -0.99
CA GLU A 70 -1.51 12.46 -0.81
C GLU A 70 -0.36 12.04 0.10
N ILE A 71 -0.63 11.08 0.97
CA ILE A 71 0.35 10.57 1.92
C ILE A 71 1.39 9.66 1.29
N VAL A 72 1.11 9.14 0.07
CA VAL A 72 2.04 8.25 -0.63
C VAL A 72 2.97 9.09 -1.48
N LYS A 73 4.27 9.05 -1.15
CA LYS A 73 5.28 9.89 -1.82
C LYS A 73 6.04 9.14 -2.90
N LYS A 74 6.28 7.85 -2.69
CA LYS A 74 7.01 7.03 -3.65
C LYS A 74 6.56 5.59 -3.50
N ARG A 75 6.54 4.85 -4.60
CA ARG A 75 6.11 3.46 -4.56
C ARG A 75 6.98 2.59 -5.44
N ASN A 76 7.16 1.36 -5.02
CA ASN A 76 7.79 0.30 -5.80
C ASN A 76 6.87 -0.90 -5.74
N TYR A 77 6.70 -1.57 -6.87
CA TYR A 77 5.78 -2.70 -6.96
C TYR A 77 6.55 -3.97 -7.31
N GLN A 78 6.18 -5.04 -6.63
CA GLN A 78 6.70 -6.37 -6.89
C GLN A 78 5.52 -7.33 -6.90
N ALA A 79 5.57 -8.29 -7.79
CA ALA A 79 4.51 -9.30 -7.88
C ALA A 79 5.07 -10.68 -7.57
#